data_07ca8eb4ca9359548d12ac4b23df665f
#
_entry.id   07ca8eb4ca9359548d12ac4b23df665f
#
_cell.length_a   1.000
_cell.length_b   1.000
_cell.length_c   1.000
_cell.angle_alpha   90.00
_cell.angle_beta   90.00
_cell.angle_gamma   90.00
#
_symmetry.space_group_name_H-M   'P 1'
#
loop_
_entity.id
_entity.type
_entity.pdbx_description
1 polymer ?
#
loop_
_entity_poly.entity_id
_entity_poly.type
_entity_poly.pdbx_seq_one_letter_code
_entity_poly.pdbx_strand_id
1 'polypeptide(L)'
;VYFLVRGAYRDETPTRTVRHILIGTDAYDDAKATADEVYKTWEDAGFALDTFDTLVTKYSTDTGSVTTGGLYENVAPGEMVTEFNDWLFDPARKPGDHGIVETTYGYHIMYYVGEGEANWVCDADEALRNNAYTAMLEENAGSLQMNADVIYSINA
;
A
#
# COMPACT_ATOMS: atom_id res chain seq x y z
N VAL A 1 -24.12 -7.60 -28.09
CA VAL A 1 -24.06 -7.74 -26.62
C VAL A 1 -24.70 -6.49 -26.05
N TYR A 2 -25.75 -6.64 -25.23
CA TYR A 2 -26.44 -5.53 -24.58
C TYR A 2 -26.05 -5.54 -23.10
N PHE A 3 -25.60 -4.41 -22.59
CA PHE A 3 -25.31 -4.22 -21.15
C PHE A 3 -26.50 -3.51 -20.52
N LEU A 4 -27.11 -4.13 -19.51
CA LEU A 4 -28.11 -3.47 -18.66
C LEU A 4 -27.40 -2.74 -17.54
N VAL A 5 -27.27 -1.41 -17.65
CA VAL A 5 -26.75 -0.57 -16.56
C VAL A 5 -27.89 -0.32 -15.58
N ARG A 6 -27.80 -0.91 -14.39
CA ARG A 6 -28.75 -0.70 -13.28
C ARG A 6 -28.31 0.47 -12.39
N GLY A 7 -28.19 1.67 -12.95
CA GLY A 7 -27.85 2.87 -12.16
C GLY A 7 -26.40 2.91 -11.69
N ALA A 8 -25.97 4.08 -11.18
CA ALA A 8 -24.70 4.22 -10.51
C ALA A 8 -24.81 3.62 -9.08
N TYR A 9 -23.97 2.65 -8.78
CA TYR A 9 -23.84 2.07 -7.44
C TYR A 9 -22.61 2.71 -6.77
N ARG A 10 -22.76 3.17 -5.53
CA ARG A 10 -21.64 3.58 -4.71
C ARG A 10 -21.22 2.40 -3.84
N ASP A 11 -19.97 2.04 -3.88
CA ASP A 11 -19.40 1.05 -2.97
C ASP A 11 -19.09 1.74 -1.63
N GLU A 12 -20.02 1.64 -0.70
CA GLU A 12 -19.89 2.20 0.65
C GLU A 12 -18.99 1.33 1.57
N THR A 13 -18.38 0.27 1.04
CA THR A 13 -17.45 -0.56 1.81
C THR A 13 -16.27 0.28 2.24
N PRO A 14 -15.97 0.36 3.56
CA PRO A 14 -14.82 1.12 4.03
C PRO A 14 -13.52 0.45 3.56
N THR A 15 -12.60 1.26 3.12
CA THR A 15 -11.20 0.83 2.95
C THR A 15 -10.56 0.61 4.31
N ARG A 16 -9.36 0.03 4.33
CA ARG A 16 -8.63 -0.19 5.58
C ARG A 16 -7.20 0.31 5.49
N THR A 17 -6.70 0.83 6.60
CA THR A 17 -5.33 1.30 6.75
C THR A 17 -4.54 0.30 7.58
N VAL A 18 -3.37 -0.09 7.09
CA VAL A 18 -2.51 -1.11 7.68
C VAL A 18 -1.05 -0.69 7.61
N ARG A 19 -0.25 -1.10 8.58
CA ARG A 19 1.21 -1.11 8.48
C ARG A 19 1.70 -2.54 8.37
N HIS A 20 2.74 -2.76 7.60
CA HIS A 20 3.34 -4.09 7.51
C HIS A 20 4.86 -4.06 7.33
N ILE A 21 5.49 -5.18 7.67
CA ILE A 21 6.88 -5.49 7.38
C ILE A 21 6.88 -6.75 6.54
N LEU A 22 7.40 -6.70 5.33
CA LEU A 22 7.56 -7.89 4.49
C LEU A 22 8.93 -8.50 4.68
N ILE A 23 8.97 -9.73 5.13
CA ILE A 23 10.17 -10.57 5.15
C ILE A 23 10.09 -11.51 3.93
N GLY A 24 10.70 -11.07 2.83
CA GLY A 24 10.64 -11.78 1.55
C GLY A 24 11.42 -13.09 1.56
N THR A 25 10.86 -14.15 0.99
CA THR A 25 11.51 -15.46 0.90
C THR A 25 12.68 -15.50 -0.08
N ASP A 26 12.78 -14.52 -0.95
CA ASP A 26 13.89 -14.33 -1.89
C ASP A 26 15.09 -13.58 -1.29
N ALA A 27 14.87 -12.88 -0.17
CA ALA A 27 15.89 -12.08 0.49
C ALA A 27 16.46 -12.72 1.77
N TYR A 28 15.74 -13.67 2.37
CA TYR A 28 16.11 -14.30 3.64
C TYR A 28 16.10 -15.82 3.52
N ASP A 29 17.18 -16.49 3.90
CA ASP A 29 17.32 -17.96 3.87
C ASP A 29 16.26 -18.66 4.74
N ASP A 30 15.92 -18.06 5.88
CA ASP A 30 14.82 -18.49 6.75
C ASP A 30 13.92 -17.27 7.07
N ALA A 31 13.07 -16.95 6.10
CA ALA A 31 12.15 -15.82 6.21
C ALA A 31 11.18 -15.98 7.39
N LYS A 32 10.76 -17.22 7.69
CA LYS A 32 9.86 -17.47 8.81
C LYS A 32 10.53 -17.18 10.15
N ALA A 33 11.71 -17.73 10.38
CA ALA A 33 12.44 -17.50 11.63
C ALA A 33 12.78 -16.01 11.80
N THR A 34 13.14 -15.32 10.69
CA THR A 34 13.38 -13.87 10.70
C THR A 34 12.11 -13.10 11.06
N ALA A 35 10.96 -13.45 10.50
CA ALA A 35 9.68 -12.81 10.82
C ALA A 35 9.29 -13.01 12.30
N ASP A 36 9.46 -14.23 12.82
CA ASP A 36 9.21 -14.56 14.22
C ASP A 36 10.14 -13.74 15.16
N GLU A 37 11.42 -13.56 14.82
CA GLU A 37 12.38 -12.77 15.59
C GLU A 37 12.05 -11.27 15.55
N VAL A 38 11.70 -10.74 14.37
CA VAL A 38 11.30 -9.33 14.20
C VAL A 38 10.02 -9.04 14.97
N TYR A 39 9.03 -9.92 14.87
CA TYR A 39 7.78 -9.81 15.61
C TYR A 39 8.02 -9.83 17.12
N LYS A 40 8.84 -10.77 17.60
CA LYS A 40 9.21 -10.85 19.00
C LYS A 40 9.95 -9.60 19.49
N THR A 41 10.82 -9.04 18.67
CA THR A 41 11.53 -7.79 19.00
C THR A 41 10.54 -6.64 19.20
N TRP A 42 9.50 -6.58 18.37
CA TRP A 42 8.43 -5.59 18.47
C TRP A 42 7.53 -5.84 19.70
N GLU A 43 7.21 -7.12 20.00
CA GLU A 43 6.49 -7.53 21.19
C GLU A 43 7.25 -7.11 22.48
N ASP A 44 8.55 -7.42 22.56
CA ASP A 44 9.42 -7.07 23.70
C ASP A 44 9.52 -5.53 23.90
N ALA A 45 9.29 -4.75 22.84
CA ALA A 45 9.17 -3.29 22.88
C ALA A 45 7.74 -2.80 23.20
N GLY A 46 6.82 -3.68 23.55
CA GLY A 46 5.42 -3.35 23.88
C GLY A 46 4.61 -2.87 22.68
N PHE A 47 4.94 -3.35 21.48
CA PHE A 47 4.27 -2.99 20.21
C PHE A 47 4.33 -1.48 19.89
N ALA A 48 5.41 -0.81 20.29
CA ALA A 48 5.62 0.61 20.01
C ALA A 48 5.80 0.88 18.51
N LEU A 49 5.13 1.92 18.00
CA LEU A 49 5.19 2.27 16.57
C LEU A 49 6.57 2.76 16.14
N ASP A 50 7.30 3.49 16.99
CA ASP A 50 8.67 3.93 16.68
C ASP A 50 9.62 2.74 16.48
N THR A 51 9.41 1.65 17.25
CA THR A 51 10.14 0.40 17.05
C THR A 51 9.71 -0.26 15.74
N PHE A 52 8.42 -0.26 15.42
CA PHE A 52 7.91 -0.79 14.16
C PHE A 52 8.55 -0.10 12.96
N ASP A 53 8.59 1.25 12.93
CA ASP A 53 9.21 2.04 11.86
C ASP A 53 10.72 1.72 11.70
N THR A 54 11.41 1.50 12.82
CA THR A 54 12.82 1.07 12.80
C THR A 54 12.97 -0.32 12.19
N LEU A 55 12.09 -1.25 12.53
CA LEU A 55 12.08 -2.62 12.00
C LEU A 55 11.69 -2.65 10.52
N VAL A 56 10.74 -1.82 10.08
CA VAL A 56 10.41 -1.63 8.66
C VAL A 56 11.66 -1.26 7.88
N THR A 57 12.35 -0.21 8.31
CA THR A 57 13.56 0.30 7.63
C THR A 57 14.66 -0.75 7.56
N LYS A 58 14.77 -1.60 8.57
CA LYS A 58 15.86 -2.58 8.71
C LYS A 58 15.58 -3.89 7.98
N TYR A 59 14.36 -4.36 7.98
CA TYR A 59 14.02 -5.72 7.58
C TYR A 59 13.05 -5.82 6.40
N SER A 60 12.22 -4.80 6.14
CA SER A 60 11.21 -4.91 5.10
C SER A 60 11.83 -4.94 3.71
N THR A 61 11.41 -5.91 2.92
CA THR A 61 11.75 -6.02 1.50
C THR A 61 10.72 -5.32 0.59
N ASP A 62 9.63 -4.79 1.17
CA ASP A 62 8.64 -4.04 0.42
C ASP A 62 9.09 -2.59 0.18
N THR A 63 9.67 -2.35 -0.99
CA THR A 63 10.18 -1.03 -1.40
C THR A 63 9.07 0.02 -1.55
N GLY A 64 7.81 -0.41 -1.71
CA GLY A 64 6.65 0.49 -1.88
C GLY A 64 6.27 1.22 -0.61
N SER A 65 6.47 0.60 0.57
CA SER A 65 6.03 1.15 1.85
C SER A 65 7.16 1.45 2.85
N VAL A 66 8.41 1.06 2.58
CA VAL A 66 9.55 1.31 3.50
C VAL A 66 9.67 2.79 3.90
N THR A 67 9.51 3.70 2.94
CA THR A 67 9.66 5.15 3.17
C THR A 67 8.52 5.76 3.99
N THR A 68 7.39 5.08 4.09
CA THR A 68 6.19 5.47 4.86
C THR A 68 6.05 4.70 6.17
N GLY A 69 7.10 3.97 6.61
CA GLY A 69 7.04 3.13 7.81
C GLY A 69 6.13 1.92 7.65
N GLY A 70 6.09 1.34 6.45
CA GLY A 70 5.26 0.18 6.12
C GLY A 70 3.77 0.49 5.97
N LEU A 71 3.39 1.77 5.82
CA LEU A 71 2.00 2.22 5.78
C LEU A 71 1.38 2.06 4.39
N TYR A 72 0.23 1.41 4.35
CA TYR A 72 -0.74 1.44 3.25
C TYR A 72 -2.06 2.03 3.76
N GLU A 73 -2.45 3.15 3.17
CA GLU A 73 -3.71 3.84 3.49
C GLU A 73 -4.78 3.49 2.46
N ASN A 74 -6.02 3.46 2.89
CA ASN A 74 -7.19 3.28 2.04
C ASN A 74 -7.12 2.03 1.12
N VAL A 75 -6.61 0.93 1.64
CA VAL A 75 -6.60 -0.35 0.92
C VAL A 75 -8.03 -0.81 0.68
N ALA A 76 -8.39 -1.04 -0.58
CA ALA A 76 -9.69 -1.54 -0.97
C ALA A 76 -9.80 -3.07 -0.81
N PRO A 77 -11.00 -3.63 -0.58
CA PRO A 77 -11.20 -5.07 -0.57
C PRO A 77 -10.77 -5.71 -1.89
N GLY A 78 -9.89 -6.72 -1.81
CA GLY A 78 -9.39 -7.45 -2.99
C GLY A 78 -8.20 -6.80 -3.70
N GLU A 79 -7.69 -5.69 -3.22
CA GLU A 79 -6.51 -5.01 -3.77
C GLU A 79 -5.22 -5.77 -3.46
N MET A 80 -5.14 -6.39 -2.29
CA MET A 80 -3.98 -7.14 -1.84
C MET A 80 -4.12 -8.65 -2.14
N VAL A 81 -3.02 -9.39 -2.03
CA VAL A 81 -3.06 -10.86 -2.16
C VAL A 81 -4.01 -11.48 -1.12
N THR A 82 -4.57 -12.64 -1.45
CA THR A 82 -5.70 -13.24 -0.73
C THR A 82 -5.47 -13.32 0.78
N GLU A 83 -4.35 -13.85 1.21
CA GLU A 83 -4.06 -14.08 2.63
C GLU A 83 -3.93 -12.76 3.41
N PHE A 84 -3.31 -11.74 2.79
CA PHE A 84 -3.20 -10.41 3.35
C PHE A 84 -4.58 -9.74 3.42
N ASN A 85 -5.35 -9.83 2.32
CA ASN A 85 -6.71 -9.29 2.25
C ASN A 85 -7.63 -9.93 3.30
N ASP A 86 -7.64 -11.26 3.41
CA ASP A 86 -8.50 -11.99 4.34
C ASP A 86 -8.17 -11.62 5.80
N TRP A 87 -6.87 -11.46 6.11
CA TRP A 87 -6.48 -10.99 7.43
C TRP A 87 -6.93 -9.56 7.67
N LEU A 88 -6.70 -8.66 6.71
CA LEU A 88 -7.02 -7.24 6.85
C LEU A 88 -8.53 -7.01 6.96
N PHE A 89 -9.34 -7.69 6.14
CA PHE A 89 -10.80 -7.51 6.06
C PHE A 89 -11.60 -8.48 6.94
N ASP A 90 -10.97 -9.20 7.86
CA ASP A 90 -11.70 -9.96 8.87
C ASP A 90 -12.66 -9.02 9.64
N PRO A 91 -13.97 -9.32 9.69
CA PRO A 91 -14.96 -8.47 10.36
C PRO A 91 -14.75 -8.35 11.87
N ALA A 92 -13.98 -9.26 12.47
CA ALA A 92 -13.63 -9.21 13.89
C ALA A 92 -12.42 -8.31 14.18
N ARG A 93 -11.70 -7.84 13.14
CA ARG A 93 -10.47 -7.04 13.26
C ARG A 93 -10.74 -5.69 13.91
N LYS A 94 -9.89 -5.30 14.85
CA LYS A 94 -9.97 -4.03 15.57
C LYS A 94 -8.66 -3.25 15.41
N PRO A 95 -8.72 -1.90 15.38
CA PRO A 95 -7.52 -1.09 15.42
C PRO A 95 -6.59 -1.50 16.56
N GLY A 96 -5.32 -1.69 16.24
CA GLY A 96 -4.31 -2.22 17.15
C GLY A 96 -4.08 -3.73 17.05
N ASP A 97 -4.93 -4.48 16.34
CA ASP A 97 -4.68 -5.89 16.09
C ASP A 97 -3.43 -6.06 15.21
N HIS A 98 -2.66 -7.08 15.51
CA HIS A 98 -1.41 -7.39 14.81
C HIS A 98 -1.21 -8.90 14.68
N GLY A 99 -0.33 -9.32 13.80
CA GLY A 99 -0.03 -10.72 13.60
C GLY A 99 0.92 -10.96 12.43
N ILE A 100 1.27 -12.20 12.20
CA ILE A 100 2.09 -12.62 11.05
C ILE A 100 1.18 -13.33 10.06
N VAL A 101 1.27 -12.94 8.78
CA VAL A 101 0.54 -13.53 7.66
C VAL A 101 1.55 -14.07 6.64
N GLU A 102 1.41 -15.34 6.27
CA GLU A 102 2.20 -15.96 5.21
C GLU A 102 1.52 -15.74 3.86
N THR A 103 2.27 -15.31 2.87
CA THR A 103 1.84 -15.13 1.49
C THR A 103 2.85 -15.72 0.52
N THR A 104 2.56 -15.66 -0.77
CA THR A 104 3.51 -16.08 -1.81
C THR A 104 4.79 -15.22 -1.89
N TYR A 105 4.78 -14.00 -1.32
CA TYR A 105 5.93 -13.10 -1.26
C TYR A 105 6.81 -13.34 -0.03
N GLY A 106 6.27 -13.97 1.01
CA GLY A 106 6.95 -14.17 2.28
C GLY A 106 6.03 -13.95 3.47
N TYR A 107 6.62 -13.53 4.59
CA TYR A 107 5.91 -13.32 5.84
C TYR A 107 5.69 -11.82 6.07
N HIS A 108 4.43 -11.42 6.24
CA HIS A 108 4.05 -10.05 6.55
C HIS A 108 3.75 -9.93 8.05
N ILE A 109 4.49 -9.08 8.74
CA ILE A 109 4.14 -8.66 10.10
C ILE A 109 3.16 -7.49 9.95
N MET A 110 1.90 -7.73 10.32
CA MET A 110 0.78 -6.83 10.09
C MET A 110 0.40 -6.07 11.34
N TYR A 111 0.05 -4.80 11.20
CA TYR A 111 -0.56 -3.97 12.23
C TYR A 111 -1.74 -3.21 11.65
N TYR A 112 -2.94 -3.49 12.15
CA TYR A 112 -4.16 -2.82 11.68
C TYR A 112 -4.31 -1.46 12.35
N VAL A 113 -4.32 -0.40 11.53
CA VAL A 113 -4.45 0.98 12.01
C VAL A 113 -5.91 1.36 12.20
N GLY A 114 -6.78 1.03 11.23
CA GLY A 114 -8.20 1.36 11.29
C GLY A 114 -8.89 1.37 9.93
N GLU A 115 -10.17 1.72 9.95
CA GLU A 115 -10.95 1.95 8.73
C GLU A 115 -10.53 3.27 8.09
N GLY A 116 -10.52 3.30 6.76
CA GLY A 116 -10.34 4.47 5.93
C GLY A 116 -11.65 4.99 5.38
N GLU A 117 -11.57 5.77 4.30
CA GLU A 117 -12.73 6.28 3.58
C GLU A 117 -13.51 5.15 2.89
N ALA A 118 -14.77 5.41 2.53
CA ALA A 118 -15.52 4.48 1.70
C ALA A 118 -14.85 4.35 0.31
N ASN A 119 -14.83 3.14 -0.25
CA ASN A 119 -14.12 2.85 -1.49
C ASN A 119 -14.48 3.81 -2.64
N TRP A 120 -15.79 4.12 -2.80
CA TRP A 120 -16.22 5.05 -3.84
C TRP A 120 -15.64 6.47 -3.68
N VAL A 121 -15.33 6.90 -2.44
CA VAL A 121 -14.71 8.21 -2.17
C VAL A 121 -13.28 8.23 -2.67
N CYS A 122 -12.53 7.16 -2.43
CA CYS A 122 -11.17 7.01 -2.92
C CYS A 122 -11.14 6.99 -4.46
N ASP A 123 -12.02 6.22 -5.08
CA ASP A 123 -12.16 6.15 -6.55
C ASP A 123 -12.50 7.52 -7.16
N ALA A 124 -13.42 8.27 -6.52
CA ALA A 124 -13.81 9.59 -6.98
C ALA A 124 -12.67 10.62 -6.84
N ASP A 125 -11.93 10.58 -5.74
CA ASP A 125 -10.78 11.46 -5.51
C ASP A 125 -9.66 11.18 -6.52
N GLU A 126 -9.36 9.91 -6.77
CA GLU A 126 -8.37 9.51 -7.79
C GLU A 126 -8.79 9.98 -9.19
N ALA A 127 -10.07 9.78 -9.57
CA ALA A 127 -10.58 10.23 -10.86
C ALA A 127 -10.50 11.76 -11.00
N LEU A 128 -10.81 12.52 -9.95
CA LEU A 128 -10.70 13.99 -9.95
C LEU A 128 -9.25 14.45 -10.08
N ARG A 129 -8.31 13.82 -9.37
CA ARG A 129 -6.87 14.13 -9.47
C ARG A 129 -6.34 13.84 -10.87
N ASN A 130 -6.69 12.70 -11.44
CA ASN A 130 -6.26 12.30 -12.79
C ASN A 130 -6.81 13.25 -13.86
N ASN A 131 -8.07 13.67 -13.73
CA ASN A 131 -8.68 14.65 -14.64
C ASN A 131 -8.01 16.02 -14.52
N ALA A 132 -7.75 16.49 -13.29
CA ALA A 132 -7.06 17.77 -13.06
C ALA A 132 -5.61 17.73 -13.59
N TYR A 133 -4.90 16.63 -13.40
CA TYR A 133 -3.55 16.42 -13.93
C TYR A 133 -3.54 16.42 -15.46
N THR A 134 -4.48 15.71 -16.09
CA THR A 134 -4.61 15.67 -17.55
C THR A 134 -4.90 17.06 -18.12
N ALA A 135 -5.85 17.80 -17.52
CA ALA A 135 -6.16 19.16 -17.93
C ALA A 135 -4.95 20.10 -17.79
N MET A 136 -4.17 19.97 -16.72
CA MET A 136 -2.94 20.75 -16.52
C MET A 136 -1.89 20.41 -17.60
N LEU A 137 -1.75 19.14 -17.97
CA LEU A 137 -0.83 18.74 -19.05
C LEU A 137 -1.28 19.29 -20.40
N GLU A 138 -2.58 19.24 -20.72
CA GLU A 138 -3.12 19.77 -21.96
C GLU A 138 -2.95 21.29 -22.05
N GLU A 139 -3.20 22.02 -20.96
CA GLU A 139 -2.99 23.48 -20.89
C GLU A 139 -1.53 23.86 -21.09
N ASN A 140 -0.60 23.08 -20.55
CA ASN A 140 0.84 23.33 -20.62
C ASN A 140 1.53 22.73 -21.84
N ALA A 141 0.89 21.79 -22.55
CA ALA A 141 1.47 21.10 -23.72
C ALA A 141 1.90 22.08 -24.84
N GLY A 142 1.16 23.18 -25.01
CA GLY A 142 1.50 24.23 -25.97
C GLY A 142 2.68 25.13 -25.56
N SER A 143 3.07 25.11 -24.27
CA SER A 143 4.19 25.91 -23.74
C SER A 143 5.50 25.12 -23.65
N LEU A 144 5.44 23.81 -23.76
CA LEU A 144 6.62 22.91 -23.81
C LEU A 144 7.23 22.95 -25.21
N GLN A 145 7.96 24.01 -25.54
CA GLN A 145 8.89 23.97 -26.66
C GLN A 145 10.06 23.06 -26.29
N MET A 146 10.06 21.84 -26.83
CA MET A 146 11.21 20.96 -26.77
C MET A 146 12.35 21.66 -27.56
N ASN A 147 13.32 22.18 -26.86
CA ASN A 147 14.53 22.72 -27.47
C ASN A 147 15.36 21.52 -27.96
N ALA A 148 15.25 21.18 -29.25
CA ALA A 148 15.92 20.04 -29.87
C ALA A 148 17.45 20.14 -29.69
N ASP A 149 18.00 21.34 -29.59
CA ASP A 149 19.45 21.59 -29.42
C ASP A 149 19.96 21.10 -28.05
N VAL A 150 19.13 21.08 -27.03
CA VAL A 150 19.50 20.55 -25.69
C VAL A 150 19.51 19.01 -25.68
N ILE A 151 18.68 18.35 -26.47
CA ILE A 151 18.62 16.88 -26.53
C ILE A 151 19.87 16.33 -27.23
N TYR A 152 20.40 17.03 -28.25
CA TYR A 152 21.62 16.62 -28.94
C TYR A 152 22.89 16.82 -28.10
N SER A 153 22.89 17.73 -27.13
CA SER A 153 24.04 17.99 -26.25
C SER A 153 24.20 16.99 -25.11
N ILE A 154 23.18 16.15 -24.84
CA ILE A 154 23.21 15.13 -23.78
C ILE A 154 23.75 13.78 -24.29
N ASN A 155 23.77 13.56 -25.61
CA ASN A 155 24.20 12.33 -26.27
C ASN A 155 25.56 12.46 -27.01
N ALA A 156 26.35 13.50 -26.76
CA ALA A 156 27.68 13.72 -27.36
C ALA A 156 28.82 13.37 -26.40
#